data_6938ab47d6ec8e7a24b456f0576e8092
#
_entry.id   6938ab47d6ec8e7a24b456f0576e8092
#
_cell.length_a   1.000
_cell.length_b   1.000
_cell.length_c   1.000
_cell.angle_alpha   90.00
_cell.angle_beta   90.00
_cell.angle_gamma   90.00
#
_symmetry.space_group_name_H-M   'P 1'
#
loop_
_entity.id
_entity.type
_entity.pdbx_description
1 polymer ?
#
loop_
_entity_poly.entity_id
_entity_poly.type
_entity_poly.pdbx_seq_one_letter_code
_entity_poly.pdbx_strand_id
1 'polypeptide(L)'
;LVVASTTALADHAEPEALPGARLQPYPASALDLASIPFRIVYETFRETDGKENWELCLVHADGSNPVNLTRTADVNELYPHASPDGTKVCFVADEGTGRDKIRNVYYMNLDGTGRVKVAENARQPCWGPDSQTIAYLKAEFRRYTITDYATKELMYYDLKTGEHKPHVNKDLHHLYNICWSPDGQWFVATVHGGMGHDHAILAFRAHGTAVYDLTKFGVTGCRPDFGPDGRKITWGMTDWDLGVADIDLNGAEPMVTNVRPFVKCDKEHETYHTDFSPDGQYIAFSYGPKANEMVGGQAPGWNICVSNLAGTWVQITTDGLQNKEPDWVPAPTKAK
;
A
#
# COMPACT_ATOMS: atom_id res chain seq x y z
N LEU A 1 32.46 25.28 -56.87
CA LEU A 1 32.32 24.09 -56.03
C LEU A 1 31.99 24.54 -54.60
N VAL A 2 30.70 24.46 -54.24
CA VAL A 2 30.21 24.68 -52.89
C VAL A 2 30.02 23.31 -52.28
N VAL A 3 30.77 22.99 -51.26
CA VAL A 3 30.61 21.76 -50.48
C VAL A 3 29.58 22.07 -49.40
N ALA A 4 28.39 21.50 -49.51
CA ALA A 4 27.37 21.54 -48.48
C ALA A 4 27.73 20.50 -47.42
N SER A 5 28.02 20.97 -46.19
CA SER A 5 28.15 20.13 -45.03
C SER A 5 26.74 19.77 -44.52
N THR A 6 26.33 18.54 -44.68
CA THR A 6 25.15 17.97 -44.05
C THR A 6 25.52 17.53 -42.62
N THR A 7 25.17 18.34 -41.64
CA THR A 7 25.12 17.87 -40.23
C THR A 7 23.94 16.90 -40.11
N ALA A 8 24.24 15.63 -39.91
CA ALA A 8 23.25 14.62 -39.51
C ALA A 8 22.71 15.01 -38.13
N LEU A 9 21.44 15.31 -38.09
CA LEU A 9 20.65 15.33 -36.84
C LEU A 9 20.71 13.91 -36.26
N ALA A 10 21.26 13.80 -35.07
CA ALA A 10 21.21 12.58 -34.30
C ALA A 10 19.71 12.25 -34.09
N ASP A 11 19.29 11.16 -34.66
CA ASP A 11 17.99 10.54 -34.45
C ASP A 11 17.92 10.19 -32.95
N HIS A 12 17.17 10.98 -32.19
CA HIS A 12 16.76 10.58 -30.86
C HIS A 12 15.75 9.45 -31.06
N ALA A 13 16.23 8.22 -31.10
CA ALA A 13 15.39 7.05 -31.00
C ALA A 13 14.56 7.21 -29.73
N GLU A 14 13.25 7.31 -29.89
CA GLU A 14 12.33 7.11 -28.78
C GLU A 14 12.72 5.80 -28.10
N PRO A 15 12.71 5.72 -26.75
CA PRO A 15 13.02 4.48 -26.09
C PRO A 15 12.05 3.42 -26.60
N GLU A 16 12.57 2.46 -27.34
CA GLU A 16 11.81 1.28 -27.77
C GLU A 16 11.05 0.75 -26.56
N ALA A 17 9.72 0.67 -26.68
CA ALA A 17 8.91 -0.02 -25.71
C ALA A 17 9.51 -1.42 -25.54
N LEU A 18 10.08 -1.66 -24.35
CA LEU A 18 10.82 -2.87 -24.04
C LEU A 18 9.99 -4.10 -24.42
N PRO A 19 10.47 -4.99 -25.28
CA PRO A 19 9.73 -6.16 -25.68
C PRO A 19 9.57 -7.08 -24.47
N GLY A 20 8.32 -7.28 -24.06
CA GLY A 20 7.93 -8.18 -23.00
C GLY A 20 8.55 -7.80 -21.66
N ALA A 21 7.76 -7.23 -20.77
CA ALA A 21 8.18 -6.82 -19.46
C ALA A 21 9.20 -7.80 -18.85
N ARG A 22 10.29 -7.26 -18.33
CA ARG A 22 11.29 -8.07 -17.70
C ARG A 22 10.69 -8.64 -16.44
N LEU A 23 10.54 -9.95 -16.43
CA LEU A 23 9.89 -10.77 -15.42
C LEU A 23 10.76 -10.97 -14.16
N GLN A 24 11.93 -10.35 -14.12
CA GLN A 24 12.90 -10.44 -13.04
C GLN A 24 13.39 -9.04 -12.66
N PRO A 25 13.72 -8.80 -11.38
CA PRO A 25 14.25 -7.51 -10.96
C PRO A 25 15.49 -7.10 -11.75
N TYR A 26 15.61 -5.81 -11.97
CA TYR A 26 16.85 -5.22 -12.46
C TYR A 26 17.93 -5.32 -11.38
N PRO A 27 19.23 -5.23 -11.73
CA PRO A 27 20.27 -5.07 -10.73
C PRO A 27 19.97 -3.87 -9.80
N ALA A 28 20.31 -3.95 -8.52
CA ALA A 28 20.04 -2.90 -7.54
C ALA A 28 20.59 -1.52 -7.98
N SER A 29 21.66 -1.50 -8.79
CA SER A 29 22.25 -0.28 -9.37
C SER A 29 21.41 0.38 -10.48
N ALA A 30 20.30 -0.23 -10.91
CA ALA A 30 19.44 0.36 -11.96
C ALA A 30 18.65 1.58 -11.48
N LEU A 31 18.47 1.74 -10.15
CA LEU A 31 17.86 2.91 -9.53
C LEU A 31 18.79 3.45 -8.45
N ASP A 32 18.91 4.77 -8.35
CA ASP A 32 19.69 5.43 -7.27
C ASP A 32 18.81 5.56 -6.00
N LEU A 33 18.51 4.42 -5.38
CA LEU A 33 17.65 4.37 -4.18
C LEU A 33 18.36 4.88 -2.92
N ALA A 34 19.70 4.84 -2.88
CA ALA A 34 20.48 5.32 -1.75
C ALA A 34 20.37 6.84 -1.54
N SER A 35 20.05 7.60 -2.60
CA SER A 35 19.82 9.04 -2.52
C SER A 35 18.42 9.42 -2.03
N ILE A 36 17.48 8.47 -1.92
CA ILE A 36 16.11 8.72 -1.52
C ILE A 36 16.05 8.92 0.00
N PRO A 37 15.52 10.07 0.49
CA PRO A 37 15.51 10.38 1.92
C PRO A 37 14.39 9.67 2.70
N PHE A 38 13.57 8.88 2.01
CA PHE A 38 12.43 8.18 2.59
C PHE A 38 12.81 6.77 3.04
N ARG A 39 11.99 6.19 3.90
CA ARG A 39 12.12 4.82 4.35
C ARG A 39 10.89 4.02 3.91
N ILE A 40 10.92 2.72 4.12
CA ILE A 40 9.80 1.81 3.85
C ILE A 40 9.56 1.00 5.13
N VAL A 41 8.33 1.03 5.63
CA VAL A 41 7.85 0.09 6.64
C VAL A 41 7.14 -1.06 5.93
N TYR A 42 7.33 -2.29 6.42
CA TYR A 42 6.73 -3.48 5.82
C TYR A 42 6.55 -4.57 6.86
N GLU A 43 5.72 -5.55 6.57
CA GLU A 43 5.60 -6.74 7.39
C GLU A 43 6.58 -7.83 6.95
N THR A 44 7.19 -8.52 7.91
CA THR A 44 8.13 -9.61 7.66
C THR A 44 7.82 -10.81 8.58
N PHE A 45 7.78 -12.01 8.02
CA PHE A 45 7.65 -13.23 8.79
C PHE A 45 9.03 -13.71 9.21
N ARG A 46 9.24 -13.76 10.53
CA ARG A 46 10.55 -14.05 11.12
C ARG A 46 10.44 -14.71 12.47
N GLU A 47 11.56 -15.24 12.95
CA GLU A 47 11.67 -15.71 14.32
C GLU A 47 11.95 -14.54 15.27
N THR A 48 11.16 -14.42 16.34
CA THR A 48 11.33 -13.50 17.44
C THR A 48 11.21 -14.29 18.75
N ASP A 49 12.26 -14.31 19.59
CA ASP A 49 12.31 -15.04 20.85
C ASP A 49 11.88 -16.51 20.77
N GLY A 50 12.31 -17.21 19.68
CA GLY A 50 12.04 -18.62 19.46
C GLY A 50 10.64 -18.93 18.90
N LYS A 51 9.89 -17.93 18.44
CA LYS A 51 8.60 -18.07 17.78
C LYS A 51 8.58 -17.36 16.44
N GLU A 52 7.98 -18.02 15.46
CA GLU A 52 7.76 -17.41 14.14
C GLU A 52 6.46 -16.63 14.12
N ASN A 53 6.53 -15.37 13.72
CA ASN A 53 5.40 -14.47 13.61
C ASN A 53 5.67 -13.34 12.61
N TRP A 54 4.63 -12.61 12.25
CA TRP A 54 4.73 -11.39 11.47
C TRP A 54 5.10 -10.21 12.36
N GLU A 55 6.13 -9.49 11.96
CA GLU A 55 6.66 -8.28 12.63
C GLU A 55 6.72 -7.12 11.65
N LEU A 56 6.71 -5.89 12.16
CA LEU A 56 6.91 -4.71 11.33
C LEU A 56 8.38 -4.32 11.31
N CYS A 57 8.93 -4.20 10.12
CA CYS A 57 10.30 -3.73 9.90
C CYS A 57 10.33 -2.41 9.14
N LEU A 58 11.34 -1.61 9.43
CA LEU A 58 11.63 -0.33 8.79
C LEU A 58 12.99 -0.40 8.11
N VAL A 59 13.09 0.06 6.87
CA VAL A 59 14.30 -0.03 6.06
C VAL A 59 14.49 1.26 5.26
N HIS A 60 15.73 1.59 4.85
CA HIS A 60 15.95 2.64 3.87
C HIS A 60 15.46 2.20 2.48
N ALA A 61 15.21 3.14 1.59
CA ALA A 61 14.69 2.86 0.25
C ALA A 61 15.56 1.89 -0.57
N ASP A 62 16.85 1.81 -0.27
CA ASP A 62 17.82 0.90 -0.90
C ASP A 62 17.92 -0.48 -0.21
N GLY A 63 17.08 -0.75 0.79
CA GLY A 63 17.11 -2.00 1.57
C GLY A 63 18.13 -2.02 2.72
N SER A 64 18.91 -0.95 2.90
CA SER A 64 19.89 -0.88 4.00
C SER A 64 19.26 -0.55 5.36
N ASN A 65 20.00 -0.87 6.43
CA ASN A 65 19.65 -0.57 7.83
C ASN A 65 18.26 -1.06 8.27
N PRO A 66 17.91 -2.34 8.10
CA PRO A 66 16.63 -2.87 8.55
C PRO A 66 16.53 -2.86 10.08
N VAL A 67 15.39 -2.38 10.58
CA VAL A 67 15.07 -2.31 12.02
C VAL A 67 13.72 -2.98 12.27
N ASN A 68 13.67 -3.98 13.15
CA ASN A 68 12.42 -4.53 13.63
C ASN A 68 11.80 -3.57 14.65
N LEU A 69 10.58 -3.11 14.39
CA LEU A 69 9.88 -2.12 15.22
C LEU A 69 9.07 -2.77 16.35
N THR A 70 8.49 -3.94 16.13
CA THR A 70 7.49 -4.52 17.05
C THR A 70 8.08 -5.47 18.07
N ARG A 71 8.88 -6.44 17.67
CA ARG A 71 9.59 -7.40 18.55
C ARG A 71 8.67 -8.11 19.54
N THR A 72 7.54 -8.61 19.07
CA THR A 72 6.50 -9.23 19.89
C THR A 72 6.25 -10.68 19.50
N ALA A 73 6.90 -11.63 20.13
CA ALA A 73 6.94 -13.05 19.79
C ALA A 73 5.57 -13.78 19.70
N ASP A 74 4.52 -13.25 20.32
CA ASP A 74 3.20 -13.89 20.42
C ASP A 74 2.10 -13.17 19.63
N VAL A 75 2.46 -12.16 18.84
CA VAL A 75 1.51 -11.30 18.11
C VAL A 75 1.97 -11.19 16.66
N ASN A 76 1.04 -11.33 15.74
CA ASN A 76 1.30 -10.96 14.34
C ASN A 76 0.93 -9.50 14.13
N GLU A 77 1.89 -8.67 13.78
CA GLU A 77 1.66 -7.30 13.34
C GLU A 77 1.70 -7.24 11.81
N LEU A 78 0.66 -6.65 11.22
CA LEU A 78 0.37 -6.72 9.80
C LEU A 78 -0.16 -5.37 9.28
N TYR A 79 -0.10 -5.16 7.97
CA TYR A 79 -0.70 -4.00 7.29
C TYR A 79 -0.24 -2.66 7.87
N PRO A 80 1.06 -2.38 7.88
CA PRO A 80 1.56 -1.09 8.32
C PRO A 80 1.13 0.02 7.35
N HIS A 81 0.81 1.20 7.90
CA HIS A 81 0.58 2.41 7.13
C HIS A 81 1.21 3.60 7.87
N ALA A 82 2.18 4.27 7.24
CA ALA A 82 2.94 5.37 7.86
C ALA A 82 2.13 6.67 7.87
N SER A 83 2.32 7.48 8.92
CA SER A 83 1.69 8.79 8.96
C SER A 83 2.34 9.76 7.96
N PRO A 84 1.57 10.66 7.31
CA PRO A 84 2.09 11.64 6.37
C PRO A 84 3.20 12.55 6.93
N ASP A 85 3.25 12.76 8.23
CA ASP A 85 4.33 13.52 8.91
C ASP A 85 5.61 12.69 9.17
N GLY A 86 5.61 11.39 8.83
CA GLY A 86 6.74 10.49 8.98
C GLY A 86 7.12 10.17 10.43
N THR A 87 6.19 10.32 11.39
CA THR A 87 6.48 10.11 12.82
C THR A 87 5.90 8.84 13.41
N LYS A 88 4.84 8.29 12.81
CA LYS A 88 4.07 7.15 13.33
C LYS A 88 3.75 6.12 12.26
N VAL A 89 3.32 4.96 12.71
CA VAL A 89 2.75 3.89 11.89
C VAL A 89 1.48 3.39 12.56
N CYS A 90 0.39 3.20 11.80
CA CYS A 90 -0.76 2.41 12.24
C CYS A 90 -0.72 1.02 11.59
N PHE A 91 -1.30 0.04 12.26
CA PHE A 91 -1.22 -1.36 11.85
C PHE A 91 -2.30 -2.20 12.52
N VAL A 92 -2.44 -3.44 12.13
CA VAL A 92 -3.24 -4.42 12.87
C VAL A 92 -2.35 -5.37 13.66
N ALA A 93 -2.87 -5.87 14.77
CA ALA A 93 -2.24 -6.89 15.58
C ALA A 93 -3.21 -8.04 15.84
N ASP A 94 -2.80 -9.26 15.52
CA ASP A 94 -3.54 -10.48 15.82
C ASP A 94 -3.11 -11.01 17.18
N GLU A 95 -3.95 -10.75 18.18
CA GLU A 95 -3.69 -11.08 19.59
C GLU A 95 -4.51 -12.29 20.05
N GLY A 96 -4.01 -12.98 21.08
CA GLY A 96 -4.67 -14.14 21.66
C GLY A 96 -4.47 -15.43 20.85
N THR A 97 -5.10 -16.51 21.30
CA THR A 97 -4.93 -17.85 20.70
C THR A 97 -6.30 -18.54 20.53
N GLY A 98 -6.38 -19.45 19.56
CA GLY A 98 -7.56 -20.28 19.35
C GLY A 98 -8.83 -19.46 19.16
N ARG A 99 -9.85 -19.69 20.03
CA ARG A 99 -11.16 -19.03 19.94
C ARG A 99 -11.17 -17.59 20.42
N ASP A 100 -10.15 -17.20 21.19
CA ASP A 100 -10.01 -15.86 21.77
C ASP A 100 -9.10 -14.98 20.89
N LYS A 101 -8.67 -15.49 19.75
CA LYS A 101 -7.89 -14.69 18.80
C LYS A 101 -8.73 -13.54 18.26
N ILE A 102 -8.15 -12.33 18.24
CA ILE A 102 -8.81 -11.13 17.78
C ILE A 102 -7.81 -10.25 17.04
N ARG A 103 -8.27 -9.54 16.01
CA ARG A 103 -7.49 -8.54 15.27
C ARG A 103 -7.86 -7.16 15.74
N ASN A 104 -6.88 -6.41 16.18
CA ASN A 104 -7.05 -5.07 16.73
C ASN A 104 -6.25 -4.05 15.90
N VAL A 105 -6.72 -2.81 15.85
CA VAL A 105 -5.99 -1.69 15.23
C VAL A 105 -5.18 -0.96 16.29
N TYR A 106 -3.94 -0.66 15.93
CA TYR A 106 -2.97 0.07 16.76
C TYR A 106 -2.30 1.20 15.97
N TYR A 107 -1.69 2.12 16.69
CA TYR A 107 -0.60 2.94 16.17
C TYR A 107 0.56 2.99 17.16
N MET A 108 1.75 3.35 16.67
CA MET A 108 2.95 3.59 17.49
C MET A 108 3.88 4.58 16.81
N ASN A 109 4.91 5.04 17.53
CA ASN A 109 5.99 5.81 16.95
C ASN A 109 6.89 4.92 16.07
N LEU A 110 7.56 5.52 15.07
CA LEU A 110 8.49 4.80 14.17
C LEU A 110 9.82 4.38 14.83
N ASP A 111 9.97 4.55 16.12
CA ASP A 111 11.03 3.94 16.94
C ASP A 111 10.55 2.70 17.72
N GLY A 112 9.29 2.28 17.51
CA GLY A 112 8.64 1.15 18.17
C GLY A 112 8.05 1.48 19.53
N THR A 113 8.14 2.72 20.00
CA THR A 113 7.60 3.17 21.29
C THR A 113 6.17 3.69 21.16
N GLY A 114 5.51 3.90 22.30
CA GLY A 114 4.21 4.59 22.35
C GLY A 114 3.06 3.83 21.67
N ARG A 115 3.06 2.50 21.70
CA ARG A 115 1.99 1.67 21.14
C ARG A 115 0.65 1.94 21.85
N VAL A 116 -0.36 2.29 21.06
CA VAL A 116 -1.72 2.61 21.53
C VAL A 116 -2.74 1.79 20.73
N LYS A 117 -3.64 1.11 21.44
CA LYS A 117 -4.79 0.43 20.82
C LYS A 117 -5.82 1.47 20.40
N VAL A 118 -6.12 1.52 19.10
CA VAL A 118 -7.17 2.36 18.51
C VAL A 118 -8.52 1.69 18.64
N ALA A 119 -8.64 0.45 18.16
CA ALA A 119 -9.92 -0.24 18.13
C ALA A 119 -9.74 -1.74 18.27
N GLU A 120 -10.70 -2.38 18.96
CA GLU A 120 -10.81 -3.82 19.06
C GLU A 120 -11.66 -4.37 17.93
N ASN A 121 -11.34 -5.56 17.45
CA ASN A 121 -12.04 -6.24 16.37
C ASN A 121 -12.22 -5.35 15.13
N ALA A 122 -11.11 -4.79 14.66
CA ALA A 122 -11.02 -3.80 13.60
C ALA A 122 -9.87 -4.10 12.65
N ARG A 123 -9.91 -3.50 11.45
CA ARG A 123 -9.02 -3.83 10.34
C ARG A 123 -8.72 -2.61 9.48
N GLN A 124 -7.75 -2.78 8.58
CA GLN A 124 -7.48 -1.88 7.47
C GLN A 124 -7.33 -0.41 7.91
N PRO A 125 -6.44 -0.11 8.88
CA PRO A 125 -6.23 1.27 9.27
C PRO A 125 -5.48 2.02 8.17
N CYS A 126 -5.83 3.30 7.97
CA CYS A 126 -5.02 4.23 7.22
C CYS A 126 -5.01 5.61 7.89
N TRP A 127 -3.93 6.36 7.70
CA TRP A 127 -3.82 7.72 8.20
C TRP A 127 -4.61 8.71 7.36
N GLY A 128 -5.24 9.66 8.01
CA GLY A 128 -5.69 10.88 7.37
C GLY A 128 -4.51 11.79 7.01
N PRO A 129 -4.67 12.69 6.01
CA PRO A 129 -3.61 13.59 5.57
C PRO A 129 -3.17 14.58 6.65
N ASP A 130 -3.94 14.72 7.73
CA ASP A 130 -3.64 15.55 8.89
C ASP A 130 -2.65 14.90 9.89
N SER A 131 -2.29 13.64 9.71
CA SER A 131 -1.47 12.84 10.65
C SER A 131 -2.05 12.78 12.07
N GLN A 132 -3.33 13.10 12.25
CA GLN A 132 -4.03 13.13 13.54
C GLN A 132 -5.28 12.25 13.54
N THR A 133 -5.75 11.84 12.38
CA THR A 133 -6.92 10.98 12.23
C THR A 133 -6.51 9.62 11.67
N ILE A 134 -7.02 8.54 12.23
CA ILE A 134 -6.91 7.19 11.67
C ILE A 134 -8.31 6.74 11.23
N ALA A 135 -8.45 6.41 9.95
CA ALA A 135 -9.62 5.71 9.44
C ALA A 135 -9.39 4.20 9.60
N TYR A 136 -10.45 3.46 9.94
CA TYR A 136 -10.38 2.00 10.06
C TYR A 136 -11.76 1.36 9.83
N LEU A 137 -11.77 0.09 9.50
CA LEU A 137 -12.99 -0.70 9.29
C LEU A 137 -13.26 -1.61 10.49
N LYS A 138 -14.51 -1.66 10.96
CA LYS A 138 -14.92 -2.68 11.92
C LYS A 138 -14.96 -4.04 11.25
N ALA A 139 -14.59 -5.10 11.97
CA ALA A 139 -14.82 -6.45 11.50
C ALA A 139 -16.32 -6.77 11.41
N GLU A 140 -16.72 -7.52 10.41
CA GLU A 140 -18.11 -7.97 10.22
C GLU A 140 -18.50 -8.96 11.32
N PHE A 141 -17.63 -9.93 11.60
CA PHE A 141 -17.88 -11.01 12.54
C PHE A 141 -17.23 -10.75 13.90
N ARG A 142 -17.87 -11.22 14.96
CA ARG A 142 -17.29 -11.18 16.31
C ARG A 142 -16.17 -12.21 16.52
N ARG A 143 -16.16 -13.27 15.69
CA ARG A 143 -15.07 -14.24 15.70
C ARG A 143 -13.95 -13.79 14.82
N TYR A 144 -12.75 -14.11 15.21
CA TYR A 144 -11.56 -13.88 14.40
C TYR A 144 -11.68 -14.56 13.04
N THR A 145 -11.32 -13.83 12.00
CA THR A 145 -11.10 -14.32 10.63
C THR A 145 -9.95 -13.54 10.00
N ILE A 146 -9.15 -14.20 9.19
CA ILE A 146 -8.08 -13.57 8.41
C ILE A 146 -8.59 -12.97 7.10
N THR A 147 -9.88 -13.12 6.77
CA THR A 147 -10.47 -12.61 5.54
C THR A 147 -10.54 -11.08 5.58
N ASP A 148 -9.75 -10.41 4.77
CA ASP A 148 -9.57 -8.96 4.78
C ASP A 148 -10.85 -8.19 4.56
N TYR A 149 -11.66 -8.64 3.60
CA TYR A 149 -12.90 -7.99 3.24
C TYR A 149 -14.09 -8.27 4.19
N ALA A 150 -13.92 -9.12 5.20
CA ALA A 150 -14.97 -9.34 6.20
C ALA A 150 -15.09 -8.13 7.14
N THR A 151 -15.56 -7.01 6.58
CA THR A 151 -15.61 -5.70 7.23
C THR A 151 -16.97 -5.03 7.09
N LYS A 152 -17.25 -4.15 8.01
CA LYS A 152 -18.43 -3.26 8.02
C LYS A 152 -18.07 -1.93 8.64
N GLU A 153 -18.80 -0.88 8.33
CA GLU A 153 -18.65 0.46 8.89
C GLU A 153 -17.22 1.02 8.88
N LEU A 154 -17.01 2.07 8.14
CA LEU A 154 -15.82 2.89 8.22
C LEU A 154 -15.92 3.83 9.43
N MET A 155 -14.85 3.89 10.23
CA MET A 155 -14.72 4.69 11.44
C MET A 155 -13.53 5.64 11.33
N TYR A 156 -13.62 6.76 12.02
CA TYR A 156 -12.52 7.70 12.24
C TYR A 156 -12.16 7.72 13.72
N TYR A 157 -10.89 7.73 14.02
CA TYR A 157 -10.35 7.91 15.36
C TYR A 157 -9.48 9.17 15.39
N ASP A 158 -9.79 10.09 16.28
CA ASP A 158 -9.02 11.32 16.50
C ASP A 158 -7.99 11.08 17.61
N LEU A 159 -6.71 11.22 17.30
CA LEU A 159 -5.61 10.95 18.23
C LEU A 159 -5.60 11.91 19.42
N LYS A 160 -6.04 13.15 19.22
CA LYS A 160 -6.00 14.18 20.24
C LYS A 160 -7.08 14.01 21.30
N THR A 161 -8.29 13.62 20.85
CA THR A 161 -9.44 13.48 21.75
C THR A 161 -9.72 12.05 22.16
N GLY A 162 -9.23 11.05 21.42
CA GLY A 162 -9.59 9.65 21.59
C GLY A 162 -11.00 9.32 21.13
N GLU A 163 -11.67 10.22 20.43
CA GLU A 163 -13.05 10.03 19.97
C GLU A 163 -13.10 9.15 18.71
N HIS A 164 -14.14 8.33 18.65
CA HIS A 164 -14.49 7.53 17.48
C HIS A 164 -15.74 8.09 16.82
N LYS A 165 -15.66 8.37 15.51
CA LYS A 165 -16.80 8.85 14.72
C LYS A 165 -17.05 7.90 13.54
N PRO A 166 -18.30 7.44 13.33
CA PRO A 166 -18.61 6.63 12.16
C PRO A 166 -18.70 7.52 10.92
N HIS A 167 -18.31 6.94 9.77
CA HIS A 167 -18.58 7.54 8.47
C HIS A 167 -20.08 7.78 8.27
N VAL A 168 -20.44 8.82 7.52
CA VAL A 168 -21.87 9.18 7.29
C VAL A 168 -22.59 8.16 6.42
N ASN A 169 -21.91 7.52 5.46
CA ASN A 169 -22.46 6.41 4.69
C ASN A 169 -22.36 5.12 5.51
N LYS A 170 -23.51 4.57 5.90
CA LYS A 170 -23.62 3.36 6.72
C LYS A 170 -23.62 2.06 5.89
N ASP A 171 -23.69 2.18 4.56
CA ASP A 171 -23.73 1.04 3.65
C ASP A 171 -22.33 0.57 3.25
N LEU A 172 -21.27 1.23 3.75
CA LEU A 172 -19.88 0.83 3.50
C LEU A 172 -19.58 -0.49 4.22
N HIS A 173 -19.47 -1.57 3.47
CA HIS A 173 -19.16 -2.90 3.99
C HIS A 173 -18.39 -3.72 2.95
N HIS A 174 -17.69 -4.76 3.42
CA HIS A 174 -16.83 -5.61 2.61
C HIS A 174 -15.74 -4.84 1.85
N LEU A 175 -15.29 -3.74 2.46
CA LEU A 175 -14.15 -2.95 1.99
C LEU A 175 -12.84 -3.49 2.58
N TYR A 176 -11.75 -3.32 1.86
CA TYR A 176 -10.39 -3.51 2.34
C TYR A 176 -9.41 -2.63 1.57
N ASN A 177 -8.20 -2.45 2.10
CA ASN A 177 -7.20 -1.52 1.57
C ASN A 177 -7.81 -0.16 1.26
N ILE A 178 -8.30 0.49 2.30
CA ILE A 178 -8.76 1.86 2.20
C ILE A 178 -7.55 2.80 2.15
N CYS A 179 -7.51 3.68 1.17
CA CYS A 179 -6.51 4.74 1.08
C CYS A 179 -7.19 6.10 1.00
N TRP A 180 -6.73 7.05 1.80
CA TRP A 180 -7.30 8.40 1.88
C TRP A 180 -6.58 9.32 0.90
N SER A 181 -7.33 10.13 0.15
CA SER A 181 -6.72 11.12 -0.75
C SER A 181 -5.95 12.19 0.04
N PRO A 182 -4.86 12.74 -0.52
CA PRO A 182 -4.04 13.74 0.16
C PRO A 182 -4.79 15.04 0.54
N ASP A 183 -5.87 15.37 -0.16
CA ASP A 183 -6.75 16.50 0.16
C ASP A 183 -7.81 16.20 1.22
N GLY A 184 -7.88 14.96 1.70
CA GLY A 184 -8.81 14.50 2.72
C GLY A 184 -10.27 14.39 2.27
N GLN A 185 -10.58 14.50 0.97
CA GLN A 185 -11.96 14.56 0.49
C GLN A 185 -12.48 13.20 -0.01
N TRP A 186 -11.59 12.27 -0.33
CA TRP A 186 -11.93 11.00 -0.94
C TRP A 186 -11.20 9.82 -0.31
N PHE A 187 -11.78 8.65 -0.51
CA PHE A 187 -11.11 7.36 -0.36
C PHE A 187 -11.12 6.62 -1.68
N VAL A 188 -10.10 5.79 -1.90
CA VAL A 188 -10.18 4.63 -2.77
C VAL A 188 -10.09 3.37 -1.92
N ALA A 189 -10.76 2.31 -2.34
CA ALA A 189 -10.75 1.04 -1.64
C ALA A 189 -11.12 -0.10 -2.57
N THR A 190 -10.80 -1.32 -2.18
CA THR A 190 -11.35 -2.51 -2.82
C THR A 190 -12.61 -2.96 -2.07
N VAL A 191 -13.65 -3.37 -2.81
CA VAL A 191 -14.82 -4.08 -2.29
C VAL A 191 -14.81 -5.52 -2.80
N HIS A 192 -15.20 -6.48 -1.96
CA HIS A 192 -15.35 -7.88 -2.37
C HIS A 192 -16.65 -8.46 -1.80
N GLY A 193 -17.59 -8.80 -2.69
CA GLY A 193 -18.87 -9.39 -2.33
C GLY A 193 -19.77 -8.49 -1.48
N GLY A 194 -19.65 -7.16 -1.62
CA GLY A 194 -20.42 -6.17 -0.88
C GLY A 194 -20.88 -5.01 -1.71
N MET A 195 -21.85 -4.23 -1.22
CA MET A 195 -22.36 -3.01 -1.84
C MET A 195 -22.86 -3.20 -3.28
N GLY A 196 -23.29 -4.43 -3.64
CA GLY A 196 -23.73 -4.77 -5.00
C GLY A 196 -22.63 -5.11 -5.98
N HIS A 197 -21.37 -5.17 -5.54
CA HIS A 197 -20.20 -5.54 -6.35
C HIS A 197 -19.69 -6.92 -5.95
N ASP A 198 -19.31 -7.73 -6.94
CA ASP A 198 -18.57 -8.97 -6.69
C ASP A 198 -17.11 -8.66 -6.32
N HIS A 199 -16.42 -7.87 -7.15
CA HIS A 199 -15.09 -7.36 -6.87
C HIS A 199 -14.85 -6.08 -7.66
N ALA A 200 -14.51 -4.97 -6.99
CA ALA A 200 -14.28 -3.69 -7.64
C ALA A 200 -13.36 -2.78 -6.84
N ILE A 201 -12.74 -1.81 -7.51
CA ILE A 201 -12.10 -0.66 -6.88
C ILE A 201 -13.11 0.49 -6.92
N LEU A 202 -13.39 1.04 -5.75
CA LEU A 202 -14.33 2.14 -5.54
C LEU A 202 -13.60 3.41 -5.15
N ALA A 203 -14.13 4.57 -5.62
CA ALA A 203 -13.85 5.86 -5.01
C ALA A 203 -15.09 6.36 -4.28
N PHE A 204 -14.94 6.91 -3.08
CA PHE A 204 -16.06 7.46 -2.32
C PHE A 204 -15.67 8.67 -1.50
N ARG A 205 -16.65 9.53 -1.19
CA ARG A 205 -16.43 10.74 -0.41
C ARG A 205 -16.08 10.44 1.03
N ALA A 206 -15.06 11.09 1.59
CA ALA A 206 -14.68 10.95 3.00
C ALA A 206 -15.74 11.52 3.95
N HIS A 207 -16.52 12.50 3.50
CA HIS A 207 -17.52 13.21 4.31
C HIS A 207 -18.90 13.28 3.62
N GLY A 208 -19.20 12.28 2.77
CA GLY A 208 -20.45 12.19 2.02
C GLY A 208 -20.90 10.74 1.81
N THR A 209 -22.00 10.56 1.09
CA THR A 209 -22.54 9.21 0.84
C THR A 209 -22.27 8.69 -0.57
N ALA A 210 -21.75 9.53 -1.47
CA ALA A 210 -21.50 9.15 -2.85
C ALA A 210 -20.39 8.12 -2.97
N VAL A 211 -20.63 7.09 -3.78
CA VAL A 211 -19.70 5.98 -4.09
C VAL A 211 -19.67 5.79 -5.60
N TYR A 212 -18.51 5.58 -6.16
CA TYR A 212 -18.30 5.44 -7.60
C TYR A 212 -17.43 4.22 -7.89
N ASP A 213 -17.89 3.40 -8.83
CA ASP A 213 -17.15 2.26 -9.33
C ASP A 213 -16.15 2.70 -10.39
N LEU A 214 -14.86 2.47 -10.15
CA LEU A 214 -13.77 2.82 -11.07
C LEU A 214 -13.54 1.77 -12.16
N THR A 215 -14.17 0.60 -12.09
CA THR A 215 -14.04 -0.45 -13.12
C THR A 215 -14.53 0.03 -14.48
N LYS A 216 -15.49 0.98 -14.52
CA LYS A 216 -15.96 1.62 -15.77
C LYS A 216 -14.86 2.35 -16.55
N PHE A 217 -13.73 2.66 -15.90
CA PHE A 217 -12.56 3.28 -16.53
C PHE A 217 -11.44 2.28 -16.82
N GLY A 218 -11.64 0.98 -16.54
CA GLY A 218 -10.61 -0.05 -16.70
C GLY A 218 -9.72 -0.24 -15.45
N VAL A 219 -10.07 0.38 -14.32
CA VAL A 219 -9.39 0.17 -13.03
C VAL A 219 -9.95 -1.09 -12.38
N THR A 220 -9.38 -2.24 -12.75
CA THR A 220 -9.82 -3.57 -12.30
C THR A 220 -8.71 -4.27 -11.52
N GLY A 221 -9.06 -4.96 -10.46
CA GLY A 221 -8.13 -5.59 -9.53
C GLY A 221 -8.36 -5.10 -8.10
N CYS A 222 -7.31 -4.90 -7.32
CA CYS A 222 -7.46 -4.58 -5.91
C CYS A 222 -6.30 -3.74 -5.36
N ARG A 223 -6.46 -3.32 -4.09
CA ARG A 223 -5.45 -2.64 -3.28
C ARG A 223 -4.95 -1.34 -3.94
N PRO A 224 -5.86 -0.37 -4.17
CA PRO A 224 -5.50 0.92 -4.74
C PRO A 224 -4.80 1.81 -3.72
N ASP A 225 -3.89 2.64 -4.21
CA ASP A 225 -3.25 3.71 -3.47
C ASP A 225 -3.23 5.02 -4.25
N PHE A 226 -3.20 6.17 -3.54
CA PHE A 226 -3.11 7.50 -4.13
C PHE A 226 -1.66 7.97 -4.24
N GLY A 227 -1.33 8.58 -5.37
CA GLY A 227 -0.14 9.42 -5.46
C GLY A 227 -0.24 10.64 -4.53
N PRO A 228 0.90 11.19 -4.06
CA PRO A 228 0.95 12.24 -3.04
C PRO A 228 0.35 13.57 -3.49
N ASP A 229 0.15 13.79 -4.77
CA ASP A 229 -0.53 14.96 -5.34
C ASP A 229 -2.04 14.75 -5.54
N GLY A 230 -2.56 13.54 -5.25
CA GLY A 230 -3.97 13.17 -5.45
C GLY A 230 -4.40 13.05 -6.92
N ARG A 231 -3.44 13.06 -7.87
CA ARG A 231 -3.73 13.04 -9.32
C ARG A 231 -3.42 11.70 -9.97
N LYS A 232 -2.85 10.78 -9.23
CA LYS A 232 -2.55 9.42 -9.70
C LYS A 232 -3.10 8.40 -8.71
N ILE A 233 -3.38 7.22 -9.26
CA ILE A 233 -3.63 6.01 -8.47
C ILE A 233 -2.77 4.88 -9.00
N THR A 234 -2.40 3.95 -8.11
CA THR A 234 -1.79 2.66 -8.43
C THR A 234 -2.61 1.55 -7.82
N TRP A 235 -2.54 0.34 -8.38
CA TRP A 235 -3.24 -0.84 -7.84
C TRP A 235 -2.65 -2.13 -8.42
N GLY A 236 -2.92 -3.26 -7.76
CA GLY A 236 -2.72 -4.58 -8.35
C GLY A 236 -3.82 -4.90 -9.36
N MET A 237 -3.46 -5.12 -10.62
CA MET A 237 -4.41 -5.46 -11.70
C MET A 237 -4.87 -6.92 -11.60
N THR A 238 -5.95 -7.26 -12.30
CA THR A 238 -6.51 -8.62 -12.28
C THR A 238 -5.60 -9.70 -12.85
N ASP A 239 -4.61 -9.34 -13.64
CA ASP A 239 -3.59 -10.21 -14.20
C ASP A 239 -2.27 -10.21 -13.40
N TRP A 240 -2.30 -9.62 -12.20
CA TRP A 240 -1.17 -9.48 -11.27
C TRP A 240 -0.07 -8.52 -11.74
N ASP A 241 -0.33 -7.76 -12.79
CA ASP A 241 0.48 -6.60 -13.15
C ASP A 241 0.23 -5.45 -12.18
N LEU A 242 1.12 -4.48 -12.11
CA LEU A 242 0.85 -3.23 -11.40
C LEU A 242 0.34 -2.17 -12.35
N GLY A 243 -0.83 -1.62 -12.03
CA GLY A 243 -1.47 -0.56 -12.77
C GLY A 243 -1.14 0.83 -12.22
N VAL A 244 -1.11 1.81 -13.12
CA VAL A 244 -1.10 3.24 -12.78
C VAL A 244 -2.05 3.99 -13.71
N ALA A 245 -2.71 5.02 -13.18
CA ALA A 245 -3.59 5.89 -13.94
C ALA A 245 -3.57 7.32 -13.40
N ASP A 246 -4.00 8.27 -14.22
CA ASP A 246 -4.34 9.61 -13.77
C ASP A 246 -5.79 9.62 -13.28
N ILE A 247 -6.03 10.31 -12.15
CA ILE A 247 -7.36 10.50 -11.57
C ILE A 247 -7.64 11.98 -11.34
N ASP A 248 -8.83 12.44 -11.75
CA ASP A 248 -9.36 13.78 -11.45
C ASP A 248 -10.56 13.64 -10.51
N LEU A 249 -10.42 14.20 -9.32
CA LEU A 249 -11.42 14.20 -8.25
C LEU A 249 -12.11 15.57 -8.06
N ASN A 250 -11.80 16.55 -8.90
CA ASN A 250 -12.34 17.93 -8.78
C ASN A 250 -13.77 18.06 -9.30
N GLY A 251 -14.22 17.10 -10.12
CA GLY A 251 -15.57 17.09 -10.68
C GLY A 251 -16.66 16.61 -9.70
N ALA A 252 -17.87 16.51 -10.21
CA ALA A 252 -18.98 15.90 -9.47
C ALA A 252 -18.73 14.39 -9.23
N GLU A 253 -18.09 13.73 -10.18
CA GLU A 253 -17.68 12.33 -10.15
C GLU A 253 -16.19 12.20 -10.47
N PRO A 254 -15.53 11.13 -9.98
CA PRO A 254 -14.16 10.80 -10.38
C PRO A 254 -14.08 10.54 -11.89
N MET A 255 -12.97 11.00 -12.49
CA MET A 255 -12.60 10.68 -13.86
C MET A 255 -11.22 10.04 -13.86
N VAL A 256 -11.08 8.87 -14.50
CA VAL A 256 -9.79 8.17 -14.61
C VAL A 256 -9.40 8.07 -16.07
N THR A 257 -8.14 8.37 -16.37
CA THR A 257 -7.54 8.34 -17.71
C THR A 257 -6.15 7.72 -17.67
N ASN A 258 -5.57 7.42 -18.83
CA ASN A 258 -4.20 6.90 -18.95
C ASN A 258 -3.94 5.62 -18.15
N VAL A 259 -4.96 4.75 -18.06
CA VAL A 259 -4.87 3.43 -17.42
C VAL A 259 -3.86 2.57 -18.16
N ARG A 260 -2.82 2.13 -17.47
CA ARG A 260 -1.78 1.28 -18.07
C ARG A 260 -1.05 0.45 -17.02
N PRO A 261 -0.54 -0.74 -17.38
CA PRO A 261 0.44 -1.43 -16.55
C PRO A 261 1.80 -0.68 -16.60
N PHE A 262 2.57 -0.75 -15.51
CA PHE A 262 3.94 -0.24 -15.46
C PHE A 262 4.96 -1.29 -14.97
N VAL A 263 4.54 -2.27 -14.18
CA VAL A 263 5.28 -3.51 -13.91
C VAL A 263 4.42 -4.67 -14.38
N LYS A 264 5.01 -5.60 -15.10
CA LYS A 264 4.32 -6.81 -15.56
C LYS A 264 4.90 -8.05 -14.90
N CYS A 265 4.05 -9.00 -14.59
CA CYS A 265 4.42 -10.29 -14.04
C CYS A 265 4.50 -11.37 -15.11
N ASP A 266 5.28 -12.42 -14.83
CA ASP A 266 5.19 -13.68 -15.56
C ASP A 266 4.08 -14.57 -14.99
N LYS A 267 3.93 -15.77 -15.53
CA LYS A 267 2.89 -16.70 -15.11
C LYS A 267 3.16 -17.35 -13.74
N GLU A 268 4.40 -17.27 -13.27
CA GLU A 268 4.90 -17.93 -12.07
C GLU A 268 4.94 -16.99 -10.86
N HIS A 269 4.79 -15.66 -11.09
CA HIS A 269 4.91 -14.63 -10.05
C HIS A 269 3.71 -13.70 -10.03
N GLU A 270 3.58 -13.02 -8.91
CA GLU A 270 2.57 -11.99 -8.64
C GLU A 270 3.24 -10.75 -8.06
N THR A 271 2.68 -9.58 -8.37
CA THR A 271 2.97 -8.33 -7.67
C THR A 271 1.74 -7.89 -6.88
N TYR A 272 1.96 -7.30 -5.71
CA TYR A 272 0.87 -6.94 -4.82
C TYR A 272 1.25 -5.76 -3.91
N HIS A 273 0.27 -5.17 -3.22
CA HIS A 273 0.48 -4.18 -2.15
C HIS A 273 1.31 -2.97 -2.62
N THR A 274 0.74 -2.17 -3.51
CA THR A 274 1.40 -0.99 -4.07
C THR A 274 1.25 0.23 -3.18
N ASP A 275 2.32 1.02 -3.04
CA ASP A 275 2.31 2.29 -2.32
C ASP A 275 3.22 3.33 -2.99
N PHE A 276 2.74 4.57 -3.16
CA PHE A 276 3.50 5.65 -3.77
C PHE A 276 4.50 6.27 -2.79
N SER A 277 5.71 6.56 -3.28
CA SER A 277 6.67 7.36 -2.52
C SER A 277 6.13 8.78 -2.25
N PRO A 278 6.57 9.44 -1.16
CA PRO A 278 6.12 10.79 -0.79
C PRO A 278 6.36 11.87 -1.85
N ASP A 279 7.30 11.65 -2.78
CA ASP A 279 7.56 12.54 -3.91
C ASP A 279 6.86 12.11 -5.21
N GLY A 280 6.16 10.98 -5.19
CA GLY A 280 5.42 10.42 -6.32
C GLY A 280 6.29 9.88 -7.46
N GLN A 281 7.60 9.69 -7.25
CA GLN A 281 8.52 9.23 -8.29
C GLN A 281 8.70 7.72 -8.31
N TYR A 282 8.41 7.05 -7.18
CA TYR A 282 8.58 5.62 -7.01
C TYR A 282 7.32 4.97 -6.48
N ILE A 283 7.25 3.66 -6.63
CA ILE A 283 6.22 2.80 -6.05
C ILE A 283 6.94 1.64 -5.38
N ALA A 284 6.64 1.40 -4.10
CA ALA A 284 7.00 0.19 -3.40
C ALA A 284 5.91 -0.87 -3.62
N PHE A 285 6.28 -2.13 -3.68
CA PHE A 285 5.35 -3.23 -3.86
C PHE A 285 5.95 -4.55 -3.38
N SER A 286 5.08 -5.53 -3.18
CA SER A 286 5.48 -6.91 -2.90
C SER A 286 5.54 -7.71 -4.19
N TYR A 287 6.53 -8.60 -4.30
CA TYR A 287 6.71 -9.51 -5.44
C TYR A 287 7.12 -10.90 -4.93
N GLY A 288 6.50 -11.92 -5.46
CA GLY A 288 6.81 -13.28 -5.08
C GLY A 288 6.17 -14.35 -5.94
N PRO A 289 6.43 -15.63 -5.64
CA PRO A 289 5.85 -16.75 -6.34
C PRO A 289 4.33 -16.78 -6.22
N LYS A 290 3.66 -17.03 -7.34
CA LYS A 290 2.21 -17.21 -7.42
C LYS A 290 1.74 -18.32 -6.48
N ALA A 291 0.57 -18.09 -5.87
CA ALA A 291 -0.05 -18.99 -4.92
C ALA A 291 0.70 -19.22 -3.58
N ASN A 292 1.81 -18.51 -3.34
CA ASN A 292 2.51 -18.54 -2.05
C ASN A 292 2.10 -17.38 -1.14
N GLU A 293 1.38 -16.37 -1.67
CA GLU A 293 0.81 -15.30 -0.85
C GLU A 293 -0.54 -15.75 -0.29
N MET A 294 -0.67 -15.68 1.01
CA MET A 294 -1.94 -15.90 1.72
C MET A 294 -2.20 -14.70 2.64
N VAL A 295 -3.39 -14.15 2.55
CA VAL A 295 -3.84 -13.06 3.42
C VAL A 295 -3.67 -13.44 4.89
N GLY A 296 -2.77 -12.73 5.60
CA GLY A 296 -2.44 -13.01 7.00
C GLY A 296 -1.78 -14.39 7.24
N GLY A 297 -1.37 -15.06 6.17
CA GLY A 297 -0.63 -16.31 6.20
C GLY A 297 0.81 -16.15 5.74
N GLN A 298 1.54 -17.26 5.66
CA GLN A 298 2.91 -17.27 5.16
C GLN A 298 2.97 -16.87 3.67
N ALA A 299 4.10 -16.29 3.26
CA ALA A 299 4.37 -15.86 1.89
C ALA A 299 5.82 -16.20 1.48
N PRO A 300 6.20 -17.51 1.42
CA PRO A 300 7.57 -17.91 1.11
C PRO A 300 8.03 -17.37 -0.23
N GLY A 301 9.21 -16.73 -0.25
CA GLY A 301 9.82 -16.18 -1.46
C GLY A 301 9.31 -14.75 -1.84
N TRP A 302 8.41 -14.18 -1.05
CA TRP A 302 7.95 -12.81 -1.26
C TRP A 302 8.95 -11.79 -0.72
N ASN A 303 9.13 -10.72 -1.48
CA ASN A 303 10.10 -9.67 -1.20
C ASN A 303 9.53 -8.28 -1.50
N ILE A 304 10.09 -7.26 -0.86
CA ILE A 304 9.80 -5.87 -1.17
C ILE A 304 10.65 -5.41 -2.36
N CYS A 305 9.99 -4.74 -3.27
CA CYS A 305 10.56 -4.16 -4.48
C CYS A 305 10.22 -2.68 -4.59
N VAL A 306 11.04 -1.93 -5.32
CA VAL A 306 10.80 -0.52 -5.65
C VAL A 306 10.90 -0.35 -7.16
N SER A 307 9.93 0.33 -7.77
CA SER A 307 9.90 0.69 -9.18
C SER A 307 9.83 2.19 -9.36
N ASN A 308 10.42 2.71 -10.45
CA ASN A 308 10.04 4.01 -10.98
C ASN A 308 8.77 3.87 -11.85
N LEU A 309 8.14 4.99 -12.21
CA LEU A 309 6.92 4.99 -13.03
C LEU A 309 7.13 4.55 -14.49
N ALA A 310 8.38 4.38 -14.92
CA ALA A 310 8.74 3.81 -16.23
C ALA A 310 8.83 2.28 -16.23
N GLY A 311 8.64 1.63 -15.06
CA GLY A 311 8.67 0.17 -14.93
C GLY A 311 10.07 -0.42 -14.73
N THR A 312 11.09 0.39 -14.47
CA THR A 312 12.37 -0.11 -13.96
C THR A 312 12.21 -0.40 -12.48
N TRP A 313 12.42 -1.65 -12.06
CA TRP A 313 12.22 -2.04 -10.67
C TRP A 313 13.35 -2.94 -10.15
N VAL A 314 13.59 -2.85 -8.86
CA VAL A 314 14.63 -3.59 -8.15
C VAL A 314 14.06 -4.20 -6.87
N GLN A 315 14.58 -5.34 -6.48
CA GLN A 315 14.29 -5.96 -5.19
C GLN A 315 15.18 -5.34 -4.11
N ILE A 316 14.61 -4.94 -2.98
CA ILE A 316 15.32 -4.29 -1.88
C ILE A 316 15.48 -5.17 -0.64
N THR A 317 14.63 -6.18 -0.42
CA THR A 317 14.83 -7.18 0.64
C THR A 317 15.51 -8.42 0.08
N THR A 318 16.60 -8.86 0.73
CA THR A 318 17.42 -10.01 0.29
C THR A 318 17.81 -10.90 1.47
N ASP A 319 17.07 -10.80 2.57
CA ASP A 319 17.32 -11.48 3.84
C ASP A 319 16.86 -12.96 3.87
N GLY A 320 16.15 -13.41 2.82
CA GLY A 320 15.60 -14.76 2.73
C GLY A 320 14.35 -14.96 3.60
N LEU A 321 13.83 -13.91 4.20
CA LEU A 321 12.56 -13.92 4.95
C LEU A 321 11.37 -13.75 3.99
N GLN A 322 10.17 -13.70 4.55
CA GLN A 322 8.94 -13.45 3.80
C GLN A 322 8.51 -12.01 4.06
N ASN A 323 8.56 -11.17 3.04
CA ASN A 323 8.38 -9.72 3.18
C ASN A 323 7.25 -9.23 2.28
N LYS A 324 6.26 -8.51 2.83
CA LYS A 324 5.14 -7.96 2.07
C LYS A 324 4.53 -6.71 2.71
N GLU A 325 3.49 -6.15 2.10
CA GLU A 325 2.76 -4.96 2.56
C GLU A 325 3.69 -3.76 2.83
N PRO A 326 4.48 -3.28 1.84
CA PRO A 326 5.29 -2.09 2.04
C PRO A 326 4.43 -0.83 2.07
N ASP A 327 4.89 0.16 2.86
CA ASP A 327 4.33 1.50 2.89
C ASP A 327 5.47 2.52 3.07
N TRP A 328 5.45 3.61 2.28
CA TRP A 328 6.50 4.60 2.33
C TRP A 328 6.38 5.51 3.56
N VAL A 329 7.50 5.70 4.20
CA VAL A 329 7.64 6.57 5.37
C VAL A 329 8.29 7.89 4.94
N PRO A 330 7.56 9.01 4.93
CA PRO A 330 8.11 10.32 4.64
C PRO A 330 9.27 10.68 5.58
N ALA A 331 10.19 11.52 5.11
CA ALA A 331 11.17 12.13 6.01
C ALA A 331 10.41 12.97 7.06
N PRO A 332 10.76 12.85 8.37
CA PRO A 332 10.05 13.60 9.40
C PRO A 332 10.04 15.10 9.09
N THR A 333 8.87 15.68 9.03
CA THR A 333 8.74 17.13 8.91
C THR A 333 9.27 17.77 10.19
N LYS A 334 10.30 18.61 10.09
CA LYS A 334 10.77 19.37 11.24
C LYS A 334 9.59 20.15 11.79
N ALA A 335 9.25 19.91 13.05
CA ALA A 335 8.25 20.72 13.75
C ALA A 335 8.62 22.21 13.58
N LYS A 336 7.71 22.97 12.99
CA LYS A 336 7.88 24.44 12.85
C LYS A 336 7.72 25.11 14.17
#